data_68fbfe370e3ba1aa2d0b97612a23ea7b
#
_entry.id   68fbfe370e3ba1aa2d0b97612a23ea7b
#
_cell.length_a   1.000
_cell.length_b   1.000
_cell.length_c   1.000
_cell.angle_alpha   90.00
_cell.angle_beta   90.00
_cell.angle_gamma   90.00
#
_symmetry.space_group_name_H-M   'P 1'
#
loop_
_entity.id
_entity.type
_entity.pdbx_description
1 polymer ?
#
loop_
_entity_poly.entity_id
_entity_poly.type
_entity_poly.pdbx_seq_one_letter_code
_entity_poly.pdbx_strand_id
1 'polypeptide(L)'
;MKKRALITGASRGIGEAVARRLAFEGYDLCLVCKNSIEKLRLLAGELKAESGISCEAYACDVSDPQQVISMLQQAGQIDVLIHNAGISHIGLLSDMLLEEWNRVIDTNLNSCFYLSHELIPQMVHRKEGKLLFVSSVWGNVGASMEVAYSASKGGINSFTRALAKELAPSNIQVNAVAFGVIDTQMNQCF
;
A
#
# COMPACT_ATOMS: atom_id res chain seq x y z
N MET A 1 5.64 18.75 14.75
CA MET A 1 5.62 18.60 13.28
C MET A 1 4.40 17.78 12.90
N LYS A 2 3.77 18.05 11.74
CA LYS A 2 2.70 17.20 11.21
C LYS A 2 3.27 15.82 10.87
N LYS A 3 2.51 14.73 11.13
CA LYS A 3 2.90 13.38 10.72
C LYS A 3 2.75 13.23 9.22
N ARG A 4 3.65 12.48 8.58
CA ARG A 4 3.65 12.26 7.14
C ARG A 4 3.28 10.82 6.82
N ALA A 5 2.26 10.65 5.97
CA ALA A 5 1.78 9.35 5.52
C ALA A 5 2.10 9.09 4.05
N LEU A 6 2.64 7.92 3.75
CA LEU A 6 2.82 7.42 2.39
C LEU A 6 1.70 6.43 2.07
N ILE A 7 1.00 6.64 0.94
CA ILE A 7 -0.14 5.82 0.51
C ILE A 7 0.13 5.30 -0.88
N THR A 8 0.26 3.98 -1.04
CA THR A 8 0.41 3.36 -2.36
C THR A 8 -0.94 3.03 -2.99
N GLY A 9 -1.01 3.10 -4.32
CA GLY A 9 -2.28 2.90 -5.04
C GLY A 9 -3.32 3.99 -4.75
N ALA A 10 -2.87 5.23 -4.51
CA ALA A 10 -3.69 6.34 -4.03
C ALA A 10 -4.53 7.04 -5.10
N SER A 11 -4.41 6.67 -6.39
CA SER A 11 -5.07 7.39 -7.49
C SER A 11 -6.56 7.11 -7.63
N ARG A 12 -7.12 6.13 -6.90
CA ARG A 12 -8.53 5.73 -6.96
C ARG A 12 -8.95 4.83 -5.80
N GLY A 13 -10.28 4.63 -5.67
CA GLY A 13 -10.87 3.64 -4.76
C GLY A 13 -10.44 3.83 -3.31
N ILE A 14 -10.07 2.74 -2.64
CA ILE A 14 -9.70 2.74 -1.22
C ILE A 14 -8.53 3.69 -0.95
N GLY A 15 -7.48 3.67 -1.78
CA GLY A 15 -6.32 4.53 -1.59
C GLY A 15 -6.64 6.01 -1.67
N GLU A 16 -7.50 6.43 -2.59
CA GLU A 16 -7.98 7.82 -2.69
C GLU A 16 -8.84 8.19 -1.46
N ALA A 17 -9.76 7.31 -1.04
CA ALA A 17 -10.58 7.56 0.14
C ALA A 17 -9.75 7.71 1.42
N VAL A 18 -8.73 6.88 1.59
CA VAL A 18 -7.77 6.97 2.70
C VAL A 18 -6.98 8.28 2.63
N ALA A 19 -6.53 8.70 1.43
CA ALA A 19 -5.81 9.95 1.25
C ALA A 19 -6.66 11.15 1.67
N ARG A 20 -7.92 11.22 1.23
CA ARG A 20 -8.86 12.28 1.62
C ARG A 20 -9.10 12.29 3.14
N ARG A 21 -9.27 11.13 3.76
CA ARG A 21 -9.46 11.03 5.21
C ARG A 21 -8.24 11.49 5.99
N LEU A 22 -7.04 11.05 5.63
CA LEU A 22 -5.82 11.46 6.33
C LEU A 22 -5.49 12.95 6.11
N ALA A 23 -5.79 13.51 4.94
CA ALA A 23 -5.70 14.95 4.69
C ALA A 23 -6.60 15.74 5.64
N PHE A 24 -7.86 15.31 5.81
CA PHE A 24 -8.81 15.91 6.76
C PHE A 24 -8.30 15.83 8.21
N GLU A 25 -7.61 14.76 8.58
CA GLU A 25 -6.98 14.59 9.91
C GLU A 25 -5.66 15.40 10.06
N GLY A 26 -5.25 16.12 9.02
CA GLY A 26 -4.10 17.02 9.05
C GLY A 26 -2.74 16.36 8.79
N TYR A 27 -2.70 15.13 8.27
CA TYR A 27 -1.45 14.49 7.84
C TYR A 27 -0.89 15.14 6.58
N ASP A 28 0.42 15.32 6.51
CA ASP A 28 1.11 15.53 5.24
C ASP A 28 1.16 14.21 4.46
N LEU A 29 1.02 14.26 3.12
CA LEU A 29 0.82 13.06 2.31
C LEU A 29 1.87 12.90 1.21
N CYS A 30 2.33 11.66 1.03
CA CYS A 30 3.03 11.17 -0.14
C CYS A 30 2.14 10.16 -0.85
N LEU A 31 1.57 10.55 -1.97
CA LEU A 31 0.67 9.71 -2.75
C LEU A 31 1.44 9.00 -3.87
N VAL A 32 1.23 7.70 -4.02
CA VAL A 32 1.99 6.88 -4.98
C VAL A 32 1.05 6.13 -5.91
N CYS A 33 1.34 6.17 -7.22
CA CYS A 33 0.70 5.32 -8.22
C CYS A 33 1.69 4.88 -9.29
N LYS A 34 1.37 3.82 -10.03
CA LYS A 34 2.19 3.34 -11.15
C LYS A 34 1.98 4.19 -12.42
N ASN A 35 0.73 4.31 -12.88
CA ASN A 35 0.43 4.82 -14.23
C ASN A 35 -0.39 6.12 -14.26
N SER A 36 -1.16 6.43 -13.21
CA SER A 36 -2.16 7.52 -13.25
C SER A 36 -1.62 8.80 -12.58
N ILE A 37 -0.41 9.20 -12.91
CA ILE A 37 0.28 10.30 -12.20
C ILE A 37 -0.45 11.64 -12.34
N GLU A 38 -1.03 11.94 -13.50
CA GLU A 38 -1.75 13.21 -13.70
C GLU A 38 -3.00 13.28 -12.81
N LYS A 39 -3.78 12.18 -12.75
CA LYS A 39 -4.91 12.08 -11.83
C LYS A 39 -4.46 12.24 -10.37
N LEU A 40 -3.32 11.63 -10.01
CA LEU A 40 -2.79 11.72 -8.66
C LEU A 40 -2.31 13.14 -8.30
N ARG A 41 -1.73 13.87 -9.26
CA ARG A 41 -1.33 15.27 -9.10
C ARG A 41 -2.53 16.19 -8.89
N LEU A 42 -3.62 15.95 -9.61
CA LEU A 42 -4.88 16.68 -9.41
C LEU A 42 -5.42 16.45 -7.99
N LEU A 43 -5.51 15.19 -7.56
CA LEU A 43 -5.91 14.85 -6.20
C LEU A 43 -5.01 15.52 -5.15
N ALA A 44 -3.70 15.49 -5.34
CA ALA A 44 -2.76 16.14 -4.42
C ALA A 44 -2.98 17.67 -4.34
N GLY A 45 -3.30 18.29 -5.47
CA GLY A 45 -3.65 19.72 -5.53
C GLY A 45 -4.93 20.05 -4.77
N GLU A 46 -5.99 19.25 -4.97
CA GLU A 46 -7.25 19.36 -4.23
C GLU A 46 -7.02 19.27 -2.71
N LEU A 47 -6.32 18.22 -2.26
CA LEU A 47 -6.07 17.98 -0.84
C LEU A 47 -5.23 19.09 -0.18
N LYS A 48 -4.25 19.65 -0.92
CA LYS A 48 -3.50 20.83 -0.45
C LYS A 48 -4.42 22.04 -0.24
N ALA A 49 -5.30 22.30 -1.21
CA ALA A 49 -6.19 23.47 -1.16
C ALA A 49 -7.24 23.31 -0.05
N GLU A 50 -7.82 22.13 0.11
CA GLU A 50 -8.90 21.87 1.06
C GLU A 50 -8.43 21.79 2.51
N SER A 51 -7.26 21.17 2.76
CA SER A 51 -6.81 20.80 4.12
C SER A 51 -5.57 21.56 4.60
N GLY A 52 -4.93 22.36 3.75
CA GLY A 52 -3.72 23.12 4.12
C GLY A 52 -2.53 22.25 4.53
N ILE A 53 -2.45 21.03 3.99
CA ILE A 53 -1.36 20.07 4.22
C ILE A 53 -0.32 20.15 3.10
N SER A 54 0.87 19.57 3.34
CA SER A 54 1.77 19.18 2.25
C SER A 54 1.27 17.87 1.63
N CYS A 55 1.18 17.82 0.31
CA CYS A 55 0.75 16.61 -0.40
C CYS A 55 1.53 16.49 -1.71
N GLU A 56 2.25 15.42 -1.90
CA GLU A 56 3.11 15.18 -3.05
C GLU A 56 2.68 13.89 -3.76
N ALA A 57 2.86 13.87 -5.09
CA ALA A 57 2.46 12.76 -5.94
C ALA A 57 3.69 12.16 -6.63
N TYR A 58 3.87 10.84 -6.50
CA TYR A 58 4.98 10.09 -7.04
C TYR A 58 4.51 9.00 -8.02
N ALA A 59 5.16 8.93 -9.18
CA ALA A 59 5.04 7.77 -10.07
C ALA A 59 6.05 6.71 -9.63
N CYS A 60 5.57 5.54 -9.22
CA CYS A 60 6.42 4.42 -8.79
C CYS A 60 5.69 3.09 -9.01
N ASP A 61 6.35 2.18 -9.69
CA ASP A 61 5.96 0.77 -9.68
C ASP A 61 6.47 0.12 -8.41
N VAL A 62 5.57 -0.17 -7.48
CA VAL A 62 5.93 -0.77 -6.18
C VAL A 62 6.48 -2.20 -6.30
N SER A 63 6.31 -2.86 -7.45
CA SER A 63 6.92 -4.17 -7.73
C SER A 63 8.40 -4.07 -8.12
N ASP A 64 8.91 -2.86 -8.37
CA ASP A 64 10.31 -2.58 -8.70
C ASP A 64 11.03 -1.99 -7.47
N PRO A 65 11.95 -2.73 -6.83
CA PRO A 65 12.64 -2.26 -5.62
C PRO A 65 13.49 -1.01 -5.87
N GLN A 66 14.04 -0.81 -7.08
CA GLN A 66 14.86 0.36 -7.38
C GLN A 66 14.01 1.63 -7.48
N GLN A 67 12.81 1.53 -8.04
CA GLN A 67 11.85 2.63 -8.06
C GLN A 67 11.36 2.95 -6.65
N VAL A 68 11.12 1.94 -5.80
CA VAL A 68 10.74 2.13 -4.40
C VAL A 68 11.82 2.89 -3.64
N ILE A 69 13.09 2.49 -3.74
CA ILE A 69 14.22 3.15 -3.10
C ILE A 69 14.32 4.62 -3.56
N SER A 70 14.31 4.85 -4.87
CA SER A 70 14.41 6.20 -5.44
C SER A 70 13.26 7.11 -5.00
N MET A 71 12.05 6.59 -4.98
CA MET A 71 10.86 7.32 -4.53
C MET A 71 10.95 7.66 -3.03
N LEU A 72 11.36 6.73 -2.17
CA LEU A 72 11.48 6.97 -0.73
C LEU A 72 12.59 7.98 -0.39
N GLN A 73 13.70 7.99 -1.14
CA GLN A 73 14.74 9.03 -1.01
C GLN A 73 14.19 10.43 -1.28
N GLN A 74 13.30 10.58 -2.28
CA GLN A 74 12.66 11.85 -2.58
C GLN A 74 11.57 12.21 -1.57
N ALA A 75 10.79 11.22 -1.11
CA ALA A 75 9.73 11.42 -0.14
C ALA A 75 10.26 11.81 1.26
N GLY A 76 11.48 11.43 1.60
CA GLY A 76 12.09 11.74 2.89
C GLY A 76 11.48 10.96 4.05
N GLN A 77 11.34 11.61 5.21
CA GLN A 77 10.84 10.95 6.41
C GLN A 77 9.35 10.58 6.27
N ILE A 78 9.02 9.32 6.56
CA ILE A 78 7.65 8.79 6.60
C ILE A 78 7.36 8.27 8.00
N ASP A 79 6.20 8.65 8.56
CA ASP A 79 5.74 8.22 9.88
C ASP A 79 4.69 7.12 9.79
N VAL A 80 3.92 7.09 8.68
CA VAL A 80 2.85 6.11 8.45
C VAL A 80 2.94 5.59 7.03
N LEU A 81 3.02 4.27 6.87
CA LEU A 81 2.86 3.60 5.58
C LEU A 81 1.44 3.01 5.49
N ILE A 82 0.71 3.38 4.44
CA ILE A 82 -0.53 2.69 4.02
C ILE A 82 -0.22 1.97 2.70
N HIS A 83 0.07 0.67 2.79
CA HIS A 83 0.30 -0.15 1.62
C HIS A 83 -1.03 -0.68 1.09
N ASN A 84 -1.57 0.02 0.09
CA ASN A 84 -2.85 -0.31 -0.54
C ASN A 84 -2.71 -0.78 -1.99
N ALA A 85 -1.60 -0.51 -2.66
CA ALA A 85 -1.37 -0.97 -4.03
C ALA A 85 -1.53 -2.49 -4.13
N GLY A 86 -2.27 -2.91 -5.14
CA GLY A 86 -2.51 -4.32 -5.40
C GLY A 86 -3.27 -4.53 -6.70
N ILE A 87 -3.14 -5.73 -7.23
CA ILE A 87 -3.83 -6.21 -8.43
C ILE A 87 -4.43 -7.57 -8.16
N SER A 88 -5.49 -7.94 -8.89
CA SER A 88 -6.01 -9.30 -8.94
C SER A 88 -5.77 -9.91 -10.33
N HIS A 89 -5.86 -11.23 -10.38
CA HIS A 89 -5.96 -12.03 -11.61
C HIS A 89 -7.08 -13.05 -11.41
N ILE A 90 -8.00 -13.09 -12.36
CA ILE A 90 -9.14 -14.01 -12.34
C ILE A 90 -8.92 -15.04 -13.43
N GLY A 91 -8.79 -16.31 -13.06
CA GLY A 91 -8.57 -17.42 -13.96
C GLY A 91 -8.25 -18.72 -13.21
N LEU A 92 -8.33 -19.85 -13.92
CA LEU A 92 -7.93 -21.13 -13.36
C LEU A 92 -6.40 -21.15 -13.17
N LEU A 93 -5.94 -21.74 -12.07
CA LEU A 93 -4.52 -21.84 -11.79
C LEU A 93 -3.76 -22.64 -12.88
N SER A 94 -4.42 -23.66 -13.49
CA SER A 94 -3.84 -24.44 -14.58
C SER A 94 -3.52 -23.62 -15.83
N ASP A 95 -4.21 -22.53 -16.04
CA ASP A 95 -4.12 -21.68 -17.24
C ASP A 95 -3.30 -20.43 -17.00
N MET A 96 -2.95 -20.18 -15.74
CA MET A 96 -2.20 -18.99 -15.32
C MET A 96 -0.75 -19.07 -15.78
N LEU A 97 -0.28 -18.01 -16.45
CA LEU A 97 1.12 -17.90 -16.85
C LEU A 97 2.01 -17.54 -15.65
N LEU A 98 3.27 -17.95 -15.71
CA LEU A 98 4.25 -17.66 -14.66
C LEU A 98 4.43 -16.14 -14.45
N GLU A 99 4.39 -15.38 -15.53
CA GLU A 99 4.49 -13.91 -15.50
C GLU A 99 3.29 -13.26 -14.81
N GLU A 100 2.10 -13.83 -14.96
CA GLU A 100 0.89 -13.34 -14.29
C GLU A 100 0.94 -13.60 -12.79
N TRP A 101 1.37 -14.82 -12.40
CA TRP A 101 1.64 -15.15 -11.01
C TRP A 101 2.66 -14.20 -10.39
N ASN A 102 3.83 -14.06 -11.01
CA ASN A 102 4.90 -13.21 -10.51
C ASN A 102 4.42 -11.77 -10.38
N ARG A 103 3.70 -11.23 -11.37
CA ARG A 103 3.16 -9.88 -11.32
C ARG A 103 2.23 -9.66 -10.12
N VAL A 104 1.37 -10.63 -9.79
CA VAL A 104 0.48 -10.53 -8.61
C VAL A 104 1.30 -10.57 -7.32
N ILE A 105 2.23 -11.51 -7.19
CA ILE A 105 3.07 -11.67 -6.00
C ILE A 105 3.98 -10.44 -5.82
N ASP A 106 4.63 -9.98 -6.87
CA ASP A 106 5.55 -8.84 -6.80
C ASP A 106 4.82 -7.55 -6.41
N THR A 107 3.63 -7.31 -7.04
CA THR A 107 2.85 -6.11 -6.76
C THR A 107 2.21 -6.14 -5.37
N ASN A 108 1.66 -7.28 -4.94
CA ASN A 108 0.87 -7.34 -3.71
C ASN A 108 1.71 -7.65 -2.47
N LEU A 109 2.65 -8.60 -2.57
CA LEU A 109 3.38 -9.15 -1.42
C LEU A 109 4.83 -8.67 -1.35
N ASN A 110 5.62 -8.82 -2.43
CA ASN A 110 7.02 -8.42 -2.40
C ASN A 110 7.17 -6.91 -2.18
N SER A 111 6.25 -6.10 -2.69
CA SER A 111 6.21 -4.66 -2.43
C SER A 111 6.02 -4.31 -0.95
N CYS A 112 5.30 -5.14 -0.16
CA CYS A 112 5.23 -4.97 1.30
C CYS A 112 6.61 -5.08 1.93
N PHE A 113 7.41 -6.06 1.48
CA PHE A 113 8.79 -6.21 1.93
C PHE A 113 9.64 -5.02 1.50
N TYR A 114 9.63 -4.62 0.23
CA TYR A 114 10.47 -3.52 -0.27
C TYR A 114 10.24 -2.22 0.50
N LEU A 115 8.98 -1.80 0.64
CA LEU A 115 8.64 -0.58 1.38
C LEU A 115 8.97 -0.68 2.87
N SER A 116 8.67 -1.81 3.49
CA SER A 116 8.94 -1.99 4.93
C SER A 116 10.43 -2.01 5.21
N HIS A 117 11.22 -2.73 4.40
CA HIS A 117 12.68 -2.82 4.54
C HIS A 117 13.35 -1.44 4.55
N GLU A 118 12.93 -0.56 3.65
CA GLU A 118 13.50 0.79 3.56
C GLU A 118 13.00 1.74 4.66
N LEU A 119 11.76 1.58 5.13
CA LEU A 119 11.18 2.49 6.12
C LEU A 119 11.50 2.12 7.57
N ILE A 120 11.63 0.83 7.89
CA ILE A 120 11.81 0.34 9.26
C ILE A 120 13.05 0.94 9.94
N PRO A 121 14.24 1.02 9.34
CA PRO A 121 15.43 1.54 10.03
C PRO A 121 15.22 2.94 10.61
N GLN A 122 14.62 3.86 9.85
CA GLN A 122 14.33 5.21 10.32
C GLN A 122 13.25 5.24 11.41
N MET A 123 12.24 4.36 11.34
CA MET A 123 11.19 4.25 12.35
C MET A 123 11.74 3.67 13.66
N VAL A 124 12.59 2.64 13.60
CA VAL A 124 13.26 2.04 14.77
C VAL A 124 14.15 3.06 15.46
N HIS A 125 14.92 3.84 14.70
CA HIS A 125 15.77 4.89 15.27
C HIS A 125 14.96 5.93 16.06
N ARG A 126 13.78 6.31 15.58
CA ARG A 126 12.88 7.26 16.26
C ARG A 126 11.99 6.62 17.32
N LYS A 127 11.90 5.29 17.37
CA LYS A 127 10.94 4.52 18.18
C LYS A 127 9.48 4.95 17.92
N GLU A 128 9.18 5.29 16.70
CA GLU A 128 7.86 5.74 16.25
C GLU A 128 7.64 5.37 14.78
N GLY A 129 6.51 4.71 14.50
CA GLY A 129 6.10 4.36 13.14
C GLY A 129 4.81 3.56 13.11
N LYS A 130 4.11 3.62 11.98
CA LYS A 130 2.92 2.79 11.73
C LYS A 130 2.98 2.21 10.32
N LEU A 131 2.76 0.91 10.22
CA LEU A 131 2.64 0.18 8.97
C LEU A 131 1.24 -0.42 8.90
N LEU A 132 0.47 -0.06 7.88
CA LEU A 132 -0.86 -0.61 7.63
C LEU A 132 -0.90 -1.21 6.23
N PHE A 133 -1.24 -2.50 6.15
CA PHE A 133 -1.35 -3.24 4.91
C PHE A 133 -2.82 -3.50 4.57
N VAL A 134 -3.19 -3.26 3.31
CA VAL A 134 -4.52 -3.58 2.80
C VAL A 134 -4.53 -5.02 2.29
N SER A 135 -5.15 -5.89 3.09
CA SER A 135 -5.39 -7.29 2.79
C SER A 135 -6.79 -7.49 2.19
N SER A 136 -7.30 -8.70 2.25
CA SER A 136 -8.61 -9.10 1.73
C SER A 136 -9.16 -10.26 2.57
N VAL A 137 -10.48 -10.40 2.60
CA VAL A 137 -11.14 -11.60 3.10
C VAL A 137 -10.63 -12.85 2.39
N TRP A 138 -10.27 -12.76 1.10
CA TRP A 138 -9.67 -13.86 0.34
C TRP A 138 -8.30 -14.31 0.84
N GLY A 139 -7.58 -13.46 1.57
CA GLY A 139 -6.38 -13.84 2.30
C GLY A 139 -6.64 -14.72 3.52
N ASN A 140 -7.89 -14.80 4.01
CA ASN A 140 -8.29 -15.64 5.13
C ASN A 140 -8.96 -16.93 4.68
N VAL A 141 -9.84 -16.86 3.67
CA VAL A 141 -10.69 -17.99 3.26
C VAL A 141 -10.37 -18.53 1.87
N GLY A 142 -9.62 -17.78 1.06
CA GLY A 142 -9.36 -18.09 -0.34
C GLY A 142 -10.56 -17.80 -1.26
N ALA A 143 -10.29 -17.69 -2.56
CA ALA A 143 -11.33 -17.58 -3.58
C ALA A 143 -10.99 -18.46 -4.77
N SER A 144 -12.00 -19.15 -5.31
CA SER A 144 -11.88 -19.86 -6.58
C SER A 144 -11.55 -18.88 -7.69
N MET A 145 -10.72 -19.28 -8.65
CA MET A 145 -10.22 -18.46 -9.75
C MET A 145 -9.34 -17.26 -9.36
N GLU A 146 -9.06 -17.04 -8.06
CA GLU A 146 -8.19 -15.98 -7.56
C GLU A 146 -7.06 -16.53 -6.68
N VAL A 147 -6.46 -17.66 -7.07
CA VAL A 147 -5.47 -18.37 -6.23
C VAL A 147 -4.24 -17.50 -5.94
N ALA A 148 -3.67 -16.84 -6.94
CA ALA A 148 -2.50 -15.98 -6.76
C ALA A 148 -2.83 -14.76 -5.86
N TYR A 149 -3.98 -14.14 -6.07
CA TYR A 149 -4.45 -13.05 -5.23
C TYR A 149 -4.65 -13.49 -3.78
N SER A 150 -5.36 -14.60 -3.57
CA SER A 150 -5.60 -15.19 -2.23
C SER A 150 -4.28 -15.53 -1.53
N ALA A 151 -3.33 -16.14 -2.24
CA ALA A 151 -1.99 -16.45 -1.72
C ALA A 151 -1.25 -15.18 -1.31
N SER A 152 -1.26 -14.13 -2.17
CA SER A 152 -0.62 -12.86 -1.86
C SER A 152 -1.21 -12.19 -0.61
N LYS A 153 -2.54 -12.18 -0.48
CA LYS A 153 -3.23 -11.57 0.66
C LYS A 153 -3.09 -12.38 1.95
N GLY A 154 -3.05 -13.71 1.85
CA GLY A 154 -2.69 -14.61 2.95
C GLY A 154 -1.24 -14.39 3.43
N GLY A 155 -0.33 -14.19 2.47
CA GLY A 155 1.06 -13.80 2.74
C GLY A 155 1.15 -12.48 3.50
N ILE A 156 0.40 -11.45 3.09
CA ILE A 156 0.31 -10.16 3.80
C ILE A 156 -0.15 -10.35 5.25
N ASN A 157 -1.16 -11.20 5.50
CA ASN A 157 -1.67 -11.45 6.85
C ASN A 157 -0.58 -12.08 7.74
N SER A 158 0.18 -13.03 7.23
CA SER A 158 1.29 -13.66 7.95
C SER A 158 2.47 -12.72 8.13
N PHE A 159 2.85 -11.97 7.09
CA PHE A 159 3.88 -10.94 7.14
C PHE A 159 3.57 -9.90 8.21
N THR A 160 2.35 -9.39 8.25
CA THR A 160 1.90 -8.41 9.26
C THR A 160 2.05 -8.94 10.66
N ARG A 161 1.59 -10.17 10.93
CA ARG A 161 1.66 -10.78 12.27
C ARG A 161 3.10 -11.00 12.74
N ALA A 162 3.98 -11.43 11.85
CA ALA A 162 5.39 -11.63 12.17
C ALA A 162 6.08 -10.29 12.45
N LEU A 163 5.91 -9.33 11.53
CA LEU A 163 6.53 -8.02 11.63
C LEU A 163 6.04 -7.21 12.84
N ALA A 164 4.75 -7.35 13.21
CA ALA A 164 4.21 -6.72 14.42
C ALA A 164 4.92 -7.19 15.70
N LYS A 165 5.22 -8.50 15.79
CA LYS A 165 5.97 -9.05 16.93
C LYS A 165 7.42 -8.59 16.96
N GLU A 166 8.07 -8.51 15.79
CA GLU A 166 9.45 -8.08 15.64
C GLU A 166 9.63 -6.62 16.03
N LEU A 167 8.69 -5.76 15.63
CA LEU A 167 8.79 -4.31 15.81
C LEU A 167 8.14 -3.77 17.11
N ALA A 168 7.39 -4.59 17.84
CA ALA A 168 6.76 -4.20 19.09
C ALA A 168 7.74 -3.61 20.12
N PRO A 169 8.96 -4.17 20.33
CA PRO A 169 9.94 -3.59 21.27
C PRO A 169 10.42 -2.19 20.85
N SER A 170 10.28 -1.85 19.57
CA SER A 170 10.66 -0.54 19.01
C SER A 170 9.51 0.46 18.98
N ASN A 171 8.34 0.15 19.59
CA ASN A 171 7.15 0.98 19.59
C ASN A 171 6.60 1.30 18.18
N ILE A 172 6.74 0.35 17.24
CA ILE A 172 6.20 0.47 15.89
C ILE A 172 4.96 -0.41 15.76
N GLN A 173 3.86 0.17 15.28
CA GLN A 173 2.59 -0.52 15.11
C GLN A 173 2.49 -1.09 13.70
N VAL A 174 2.20 -2.38 13.59
CA VAL A 174 2.01 -3.07 12.30
C VAL A 174 0.66 -3.77 12.30
N ASN A 175 -0.19 -3.40 11.35
CA ASN A 175 -1.54 -3.93 11.24
C ASN A 175 -1.91 -4.22 9.78
N ALA A 176 -2.94 -5.04 9.59
CA ALA A 176 -3.59 -5.23 8.30
C ALA A 176 -5.10 -5.08 8.43
N VAL A 177 -5.74 -4.56 7.37
CA VAL A 177 -7.20 -4.53 7.25
C VAL A 177 -7.59 -5.44 6.09
N ALA A 178 -8.42 -6.44 6.39
CA ALA A 178 -8.93 -7.39 5.40
C ALA A 178 -10.34 -6.98 4.99
N PHE A 179 -10.47 -6.30 3.87
CA PHE A 179 -11.76 -5.90 3.34
C PHE A 179 -12.49 -7.08 2.69
N GLY A 180 -13.84 -7.04 2.74
CA GLY A 180 -14.71 -7.80 1.85
C GLY A 180 -14.78 -7.15 0.47
N VAL A 181 -15.91 -7.34 -0.23
CA VAL A 181 -16.15 -6.69 -1.52
C VAL A 181 -16.48 -5.21 -1.28
N ILE A 182 -15.65 -4.33 -1.81
CA ILE A 182 -15.84 -2.88 -1.77
C ILE A 182 -16.17 -2.42 -3.20
N ASP A 183 -17.19 -1.60 -3.36
CA ASP A 183 -17.54 -1.00 -4.64
C ASP A 183 -16.43 -0.06 -5.12
N THR A 184 -15.57 -0.59 -5.96
CA THR A 184 -14.43 0.10 -6.56
C THR A 184 -14.26 -0.36 -8.00
N GLN A 185 -13.50 0.40 -8.77
CA GLN A 185 -13.21 0.03 -10.15
C GLN A 185 -12.55 -1.37 -10.29
N MET A 186 -11.88 -1.88 -9.27
CA MET A 186 -11.30 -3.23 -9.26
C MET A 186 -12.40 -4.32 -9.30
N ASN A 187 -13.56 -4.06 -8.74
CA ASN A 187 -14.66 -5.00 -8.58
C ASN A 187 -15.81 -4.80 -9.59
N GLN A 188 -15.64 -3.94 -10.59
CA GLN A 188 -16.67 -3.71 -11.64
C GLN A 188 -16.87 -4.89 -12.60
N CYS A 189 -16.04 -5.92 -12.50
CA CYS A 189 -16.15 -7.15 -13.29
C CYS A 189 -16.99 -8.25 -12.61
N PHE A 190 -17.56 -7.99 -11.44
CA PHE A 190 -18.41 -8.90 -10.67
C PHE A 190 -19.87 -8.45 -10.62
#